data_375cc31d48917648eb60f46fb0d5d663
#
_entry.id   375cc31d48917648eb60f46fb0d5d663
#
_cell.length_a   1.000
_cell.length_b   1.000
_cell.length_c   1.000
_cell.angle_alpha   90.00
_cell.angle_beta   90.00
_cell.angle_gamma   90.00
#
_symmetry.space_group_name_H-M   'P 1'
#
loop_
_entity.id
_entity.type
_entity.pdbx_description
1 polymer ?
#
loop_
_entity_poly.entity_id
_entity_poly.type
_entity_poly.pdbx_seq_one_letter_code
_entity_poly.pdbx_strand_id
1 'polypeptide(L)'
;PSFEKLYSQILEETNQEREQSYFFNQPDAQADVDYWARLSSWKAEEAVALSFGKNPKVVTFKKITQDDVKHSSLSHEYVCIHDIVIRAVEDGVLDKKLKPSVFLAWAKDLKISVPDGLIEAVNKFNKPSPPESKEGSTRLQVPESQRQNEFTKVLTDTVSEFIELNSYLPNTQEVIRRLKNSPPDGEIVEFTSKGIQINNSKEVVMGNVRRRISSVLKSYEKK
;
A
#
# COMPACT_ATOMS: atom_id res chain seq x y z
N PRO A 1 -2.25 -24.35 48.90
CA PRO A 1 -2.72 -24.39 47.51
C PRO A 1 -3.04 -25.82 47.11
N SER A 2 -4.17 -26.06 46.44
CA SER A 2 -4.49 -27.40 45.96
C SER A 2 -3.47 -27.83 44.89
N PHE A 3 -3.22 -29.14 44.78
CA PHE A 3 -2.29 -29.70 43.79
C PHE A 3 -2.58 -29.21 42.36
N GLU A 4 -3.84 -29.06 42.03
CA GLU A 4 -4.29 -28.51 40.70
C GLU A 4 -3.81 -27.08 40.48
N LYS A 5 -3.83 -26.20 41.51
CA LYS A 5 -3.32 -24.83 41.36
C LYS A 5 -1.81 -24.79 41.16
N LEU A 6 -1.09 -25.65 41.86
CA LEU A 6 0.37 -25.74 41.69
C LEU A 6 0.74 -26.27 40.31
N TYR A 7 0.03 -27.28 39.83
CA TYR A 7 0.25 -27.84 38.50
C TYR A 7 -0.05 -26.83 37.38
N SER A 8 -1.16 -26.09 37.51
CA SER A 8 -1.50 -25.01 36.57
C SER A 8 -0.44 -23.90 36.55
N GLN A 9 0.08 -23.50 37.71
CA GLN A 9 1.16 -22.51 37.80
C GLN A 9 2.44 -22.97 37.08
N ILE A 10 2.86 -24.21 37.32
CA ILE A 10 4.08 -24.77 36.71
C ILE A 10 3.90 -24.84 35.18
N LEU A 11 2.72 -25.21 34.67
CA LEU A 11 2.42 -25.23 33.26
C LEU A 11 2.47 -23.83 32.65
N GLU A 12 1.90 -22.84 33.31
CA GLU A 12 1.93 -21.44 32.86
C GLU A 12 3.36 -20.89 32.84
N GLU A 13 4.15 -21.12 33.89
CA GLU A 13 5.55 -20.71 33.95
C GLU A 13 6.38 -21.37 32.82
N THR A 14 6.22 -22.67 32.60
CA THR A 14 6.93 -23.40 31.55
C THR A 14 6.54 -22.92 30.16
N ASN A 15 5.25 -22.59 29.93
CA ASN A 15 4.79 -22.03 28.68
C ASN A 15 5.30 -20.61 28.44
N GLN A 16 5.34 -19.78 29.49
CA GLN A 16 5.89 -18.42 29.43
C GLN A 16 7.40 -18.44 29.11
N GLU A 17 8.18 -19.30 29.76
CA GLU A 17 9.60 -19.47 29.49
C GLU A 17 9.84 -19.91 28.03
N ARG A 18 9.04 -20.85 27.54
CA ARG A 18 9.09 -21.30 26.15
C ARG A 18 8.78 -20.17 25.17
N GLU A 19 7.69 -19.40 25.41
CA GLU A 19 7.33 -18.26 24.56
C GLU A 19 8.44 -17.21 24.56
N GLN A 20 9.05 -16.90 25.70
CA GLN A 20 10.16 -15.95 25.78
C GLN A 20 11.42 -16.44 25.05
N SER A 21 11.64 -17.75 24.96
CA SER A 21 12.81 -18.33 24.29
C SER A 21 12.75 -18.24 22.76
N TYR A 22 11.56 -18.04 22.17
CA TYR A 22 11.45 -17.96 20.72
C TYR A 22 12.21 -16.77 20.14
N PHE A 23 12.85 -16.99 18.98
CA PHE A 23 13.67 -15.99 18.30
C PHE A 23 12.93 -14.67 18.03
N PHE A 24 11.61 -14.74 17.76
CA PHE A 24 10.81 -13.55 17.49
C PHE A 24 10.48 -12.71 18.73
N ASN A 25 10.78 -13.20 19.94
CA ASN A 25 10.66 -12.45 21.20
C ASN A 25 11.98 -11.88 21.68
N GLN A 26 13.08 -12.16 20.97
CA GLN A 26 14.38 -11.57 21.30
C GLN A 26 14.44 -10.07 20.94
N PRO A 27 15.31 -9.29 21.56
CA PRO A 27 15.40 -7.83 21.34
C PRO A 27 15.67 -7.44 19.89
N ASP A 28 16.46 -8.21 19.13
CA ASP A 28 16.79 -7.97 17.74
C ASP A 28 15.62 -8.25 16.77
N ALA A 29 14.63 -8.98 17.25
CA ALA A 29 13.40 -9.24 16.52
C ALA A 29 12.37 -8.11 16.63
N GLN A 30 12.59 -7.10 17.45
CA GLN A 30 11.72 -5.93 17.53
C GLN A 30 11.99 -4.99 16.36
N ALA A 31 10.91 -4.41 15.77
CA ALA A 31 11.04 -3.48 14.67
C ALA A 31 11.52 -2.10 15.15
N ASP A 32 12.49 -1.52 14.46
CA ASP A 32 12.77 -0.08 14.54
C ASP A 32 11.67 0.66 13.76
N VAL A 33 10.63 1.06 14.47
CA VAL A 33 9.43 1.68 13.89
C VAL A 33 9.75 2.99 13.17
N ASP A 34 10.70 3.78 13.69
CA ASP A 34 11.11 5.04 13.06
C ASP A 34 11.83 4.79 11.73
N TYR A 35 12.68 3.78 11.65
CA TYR A 35 13.33 3.38 10.40
C TYR A 35 12.30 2.93 9.37
N TRP A 36 11.42 2.00 9.75
CA TRP A 36 10.45 1.43 8.82
C TRP A 36 9.38 2.44 8.38
N ALA A 37 8.97 3.35 9.24
CA ALA A 37 8.01 4.39 8.92
C ALA A 37 8.52 5.42 7.90
N ARG A 38 9.86 5.61 7.80
CA ARG A 38 10.48 6.52 6.82
C ARG A 38 10.58 5.93 5.42
N LEU A 39 10.42 4.62 5.28
CA LEU A 39 10.48 3.99 3.96
C LEU A 39 9.27 4.39 3.12
N SER A 40 9.52 4.70 1.86
CA SER A 40 8.46 5.08 0.91
C SER A 40 7.51 3.93 0.57
N SER A 41 7.95 2.69 0.75
CA SER A 41 7.14 1.49 0.51
C SER A 41 7.70 0.28 1.25
N TRP A 42 6.80 -0.64 1.60
CA TRP A 42 7.11 -1.97 2.15
C TRP A 42 6.79 -3.06 1.13
N LYS A 43 7.45 -4.20 1.25
CA LYS A 43 7.01 -5.44 0.63
C LYS A 43 5.87 -6.05 1.44
N ALA A 44 5.08 -6.93 0.83
CA ALA A 44 3.98 -7.62 1.52
C ALA A 44 4.45 -8.33 2.80
N GLU A 45 5.54 -9.11 2.71
CA GLU A 45 6.12 -9.81 3.85
C GLU A 45 6.64 -8.87 4.95
N GLU A 46 7.19 -7.70 4.55
CA GLU A 46 7.64 -6.68 5.49
C GLU A 46 6.45 -6.07 6.25
N ALA A 47 5.37 -5.77 5.55
CA ALA A 47 4.15 -5.25 6.13
C ALA A 47 3.51 -6.23 7.15
N VAL A 48 3.53 -7.53 6.83
CA VAL A 48 3.07 -8.58 7.77
C VAL A 48 3.92 -8.59 9.04
N ALA A 49 5.24 -8.64 8.94
CA ALA A 49 6.10 -8.63 10.13
C ALA A 49 5.91 -7.36 10.97
N LEU A 50 5.78 -6.21 10.31
CA LEU A 50 5.56 -4.92 10.97
C LEU A 50 4.20 -4.83 11.67
N SER A 51 3.15 -5.50 11.18
CA SER A 51 1.86 -5.55 11.89
C SER A 51 1.94 -6.25 13.24
N PHE A 52 2.95 -7.11 13.44
CA PHE A 52 3.26 -7.71 14.74
C PHE A 52 4.34 -6.93 15.54
N GLY A 53 4.77 -5.77 15.06
CA GLY A 53 5.87 -5.02 15.67
C GLY A 53 7.23 -5.71 15.53
N LYS A 54 7.36 -6.65 14.60
CA LYS A 54 8.56 -7.45 14.42
C LYS A 54 9.42 -6.93 13.27
N ASN A 55 10.74 -7.10 13.43
CA ASN A 55 11.71 -6.70 12.43
C ASN A 55 11.66 -7.67 11.22
N PRO A 56 11.26 -7.20 10.02
CA PRO A 56 11.15 -8.06 8.84
C PRO A 56 12.46 -8.72 8.40
N LYS A 57 13.61 -8.19 8.84
CA LYS A 57 14.92 -8.80 8.55
C LYS A 57 15.20 -10.02 9.40
N VAL A 58 14.57 -10.11 10.57
CA VAL A 58 14.74 -11.21 11.53
C VAL A 58 13.56 -12.16 11.46
N VAL A 59 12.34 -11.63 11.48
CA VAL A 59 11.09 -12.39 11.48
C VAL A 59 10.55 -12.47 10.06
N THR A 60 10.72 -13.64 9.45
CA THR A 60 10.27 -13.93 8.08
C THR A 60 9.28 -15.09 8.07
N PHE A 61 8.43 -15.17 7.07
CA PHE A 61 7.47 -16.28 6.91
C PHE A 61 8.17 -17.64 6.98
N LYS A 62 9.32 -17.79 6.30
CA LYS A 62 10.10 -19.03 6.33
C LYS A 62 10.53 -19.46 7.74
N LYS A 63 10.94 -18.52 8.60
CA LYS A 63 11.36 -18.82 9.98
C LYS A 63 10.17 -19.11 10.88
N ILE A 64 9.07 -18.38 10.71
CA ILE A 64 7.84 -18.55 11.51
C ILE A 64 7.19 -19.91 11.26
N THR A 65 7.32 -20.46 10.06
CA THR A 65 6.75 -21.78 9.69
C THR A 65 7.65 -22.97 10.00
N GLN A 66 8.83 -22.75 10.61
CA GLN A 66 9.71 -23.85 11.05
C GLN A 66 9.10 -24.64 12.20
N ASP A 67 9.48 -25.92 12.29
CA ASP A 67 8.90 -26.87 13.25
C ASP A 67 8.98 -26.43 14.71
N ASP A 68 10.05 -25.73 15.06
CA ASP A 68 10.31 -25.29 16.44
C ASP A 68 9.30 -24.23 16.94
N VAL A 69 8.71 -23.47 16.03
CA VAL A 69 7.86 -22.31 16.36
C VAL A 69 6.47 -22.35 15.78
N LYS A 70 6.18 -23.28 14.87
CA LYS A 70 4.89 -23.38 14.15
C LYS A 70 3.65 -23.53 15.05
N HIS A 71 3.86 -23.95 16.29
CA HIS A 71 2.79 -24.13 17.28
C HIS A 71 2.69 -22.97 18.27
N SER A 72 3.47 -21.90 18.09
CA SER A 72 3.30 -20.69 18.89
C SER A 72 2.05 -19.92 18.47
N SER A 73 1.49 -19.16 19.39
CA SER A 73 0.33 -18.30 19.11
C SER A 73 0.61 -17.30 18.00
N LEU A 74 1.80 -16.69 18.02
CA LEU A 74 2.25 -15.73 17.00
C LEU A 74 2.37 -16.39 15.64
N SER A 75 2.91 -17.63 15.54
CA SER A 75 3.07 -18.31 14.25
C SER A 75 1.73 -18.52 13.56
N HIS A 76 0.73 -18.96 14.29
CA HIS A 76 -0.60 -19.21 13.73
C HIS A 76 -1.22 -17.90 13.18
N GLU A 77 -1.21 -16.85 13.97
CA GLU A 77 -1.76 -15.55 13.57
C GLU A 77 -0.98 -14.93 12.40
N TYR A 78 0.35 -15.01 12.44
CA TYR A 78 1.23 -14.53 11.39
C TYR A 78 0.92 -15.19 10.04
N VAL A 79 0.75 -16.52 10.01
CA VAL A 79 0.41 -17.26 8.79
C VAL A 79 -0.95 -16.82 8.24
N CYS A 80 -1.95 -16.66 9.09
CA CYS A 80 -3.27 -16.18 8.66
C CYS A 80 -3.21 -14.79 8.04
N ILE A 81 -2.52 -13.83 8.69
CA ILE A 81 -2.39 -12.46 8.18
C ILE A 81 -1.54 -12.44 6.91
N HIS A 82 -0.46 -13.24 6.85
CA HIS A 82 0.36 -13.37 5.66
C HIS A 82 -0.48 -13.79 4.45
N ASP A 83 -1.30 -14.83 4.60
CA ASP A 83 -2.19 -15.32 3.52
C ASP A 83 -3.16 -14.23 3.04
N ILE A 84 -3.76 -13.48 3.97
CA ILE A 84 -4.68 -12.39 3.65
C ILE A 84 -3.96 -11.29 2.86
N VAL A 85 -2.77 -10.88 3.30
CA VAL A 85 -1.98 -9.82 2.65
C VAL A 85 -1.51 -10.26 1.26
N ILE A 86 -1.00 -11.49 1.12
CA ILE A 86 -0.52 -12.00 -0.16
C ILE A 86 -1.66 -12.06 -1.18
N ARG A 87 -2.83 -12.60 -0.80
CA ARG A 87 -4.01 -12.62 -1.68
C ARG A 87 -4.47 -11.22 -2.07
N ALA A 88 -4.49 -10.27 -1.12
CA ALA A 88 -4.84 -8.89 -1.43
C ALA A 88 -3.88 -8.26 -2.46
N VAL A 89 -2.60 -8.65 -2.45
CA VAL A 89 -1.62 -8.21 -3.46
C VAL A 89 -1.83 -8.94 -4.79
N GLU A 90 -2.11 -10.23 -4.78
CA GLU A 90 -2.38 -11.03 -5.99
C GLU A 90 -3.66 -10.56 -6.70
N ASP A 91 -4.71 -10.27 -5.94
CA ASP A 91 -5.98 -9.74 -6.44
C ASP A 91 -5.92 -8.26 -6.85
N GLY A 92 -4.78 -7.59 -6.62
CA GLY A 92 -4.57 -6.19 -6.97
C GLY A 92 -5.31 -5.19 -6.07
N VAL A 93 -5.81 -5.63 -4.92
CA VAL A 93 -6.38 -4.77 -3.87
C VAL A 93 -5.26 -3.94 -3.23
N LEU A 94 -4.11 -4.57 -3.01
CA LEU A 94 -2.89 -3.92 -2.56
C LEU A 94 -1.84 -3.91 -3.68
N ASP A 95 -1.05 -2.85 -3.75
CA ASP A 95 0.08 -2.78 -4.68
C ASP A 95 1.23 -3.69 -4.20
N LYS A 96 2.05 -4.23 -5.12
CA LYS A 96 3.27 -5.00 -4.77
C LYS A 96 4.27 -4.21 -3.94
N LYS A 97 4.26 -2.88 -4.04
CA LYS A 97 4.99 -1.94 -3.20
C LYS A 97 3.97 -1.19 -2.35
N LEU A 98 3.79 -1.62 -1.12
CA LEU A 98 2.81 -1.11 -0.19
C LEU A 98 3.27 0.22 0.38
N LYS A 99 2.55 1.30 0.13
CA LYS A 99 2.76 2.54 0.88
C LYS A 99 2.33 2.32 2.33
N PRO A 100 3.16 2.70 3.33
CA PRO A 100 2.84 2.50 4.75
C PRO A 100 1.43 2.95 5.14
N SER A 101 1.03 4.17 4.77
CA SER A 101 -0.28 4.73 5.08
C SER A 101 -1.45 3.98 4.43
N VAL A 102 -1.26 3.46 3.19
CA VAL A 102 -2.27 2.68 2.49
C VAL A 102 -2.47 1.33 3.16
N PHE A 103 -1.36 0.67 3.53
CA PHE A 103 -1.41 -0.59 4.26
C PHE A 103 -2.11 -0.43 5.62
N LEU A 104 -1.76 0.61 6.40
CA LEU A 104 -2.37 0.85 7.71
C LEU A 104 -3.88 1.12 7.62
N ALA A 105 -4.33 1.88 6.61
CA ALA A 105 -5.75 2.11 6.37
C ALA A 105 -6.48 0.81 6.03
N TRP A 106 -5.92 0.01 5.13
CA TRP A 106 -6.46 -1.28 4.74
C TRP A 106 -6.49 -2.28 5.91
N ALA A 107 -5.42 -2.36 6.70
CA ALA A 107 -5.34 -3.21 7.89
C ALA A 107 -6.41 -2.84 8.93
N LYS A 108 -6.65 -1.54 9.13
CA LYS A 108 -7.69 -1.02 10.01
C LYS A 108 -9.10 -1.45 9.56
N ASP A 109 -9.39 -1.38 8.25
CA ASP A 109 -10.69 -1.78 7.70
C ASP A 109 -10.96 -3.28 7.92
N LEU A 110 -9.92 -4.11 7.88
CA LEU A 110 -9.99 -5.55 8.17
C LEU A 110 -9.82 -5.89 9.65
N LYS A 111 -9.70 -4.89 10.53
CA LYS A 111 -9.48 -5.07 11.98
C LYS A 111 -8.21 -5.88 12.31
N ILE A 112 -7.20 -5.81 11.44
CA ILE A 112 -5.87 -6.37 11.72
C ILE A 112 -5.21 -5.47 12.76
N SER A 113 -4.79 -6.07 13.87
CA SER A 113 -4.07 -5.35 14.93
C SER A 113 -2.70 -4.90 14.43
N VAL A 114 -2.38 -3.62 14.62
CA VAL A 114 -1.08 -3.05 14.29
C VAL A 114 -0.61 -2.23 15.48
N PRO A 115 0.67 -2.32 15.89
CA PRO A 115 1.19 -1.56 17.04
C PRO A 115 0.98 -0.04 16.87
N ASP A 116 0.46 0.61 17.91
CA ASP A 116 0.19 2.06 17.92
C ASP A 116 1.44 2.87 17.59
N GLY A 117 2.61 2.48 18.11
CA GLY A 117 3.88 3.13 17.82
C GLY A 117 4.23 3.16 16.32
N LEU A 118 3.88 2.12 15.56
CA LEU A 118 4.08 2.10 14.11
C LEU A 118 3.09 3.04 13.42
N ILE A 119 1.84 3.07 13.86
CA ILE A 119 0.81 3.95 13.33
C ILE A 119 1.21 5.42 13.55
N GLU A 120 1.64 5.75 14.77
CA GLU A 120 2.11 7.10 15.11
C GLU A 120 3.33 7.52 14.31
N ALA A 121 4.33 6.63 14.19
CA ALA A 121 5.54 6.90 13.41
C ALA A 121 5.20 7.13 11.92
N VAL A 122 4.38 6.29 11.31
CA VAL A 122 3.95 6.47 9.92
C VAL A 122 3.18 7.78 9.75
N ASN A 123 2.28 8.12 10.66
CA ASN A 123 1.53 9.38 10.61
C ASN A 123 2.43 10.59 10.77
N LYS A 124 3.48 10.51 11.60
CA LYS A 124 4.47 11.57 11.79
C LYS A 124 5.24 11.88 10.51
N PHE A 125 5.66 10.84 9.77
CA PHE A 125 6.45 10.99 8.55
C PHE A 125 5.60 11.20 7.29
N ASN A 126 4.33 10.82 7.31
CA ASN A 126 3.39 11.05 6.20
C ASN A 126 2.55 12.33 6.35
N LYS A 127 2.73 13.12 7.40
CA LYS A 127 2.15 14.46 7.44
C LYS A 127 2.75 15.27 6.28
N PRO A 128 1.94 15.89 5.41
CA PRO A 128 2.46 16.88 4.49
C PRO A 128 3.14 17.95 5.35
N SER A 129 4.44 18.11 5.22
CA SER A 129 5.18 19.17 5.90
C SER A 129 4.49 20.49 5.59
N PRO A 130 4.22 21.37 6.58
CA PRO A 130 3.85 22.74 6.28
C PRO A 130 4.88 23.31 5.31
N PRO A 131 4.51 24.17 4.36
CA PRO A 131 5.46 24.72 3.43
C PRO A 131 6.51 25.52 4.22
N GLU A 132 7.68 24.93 4.43
CA GLU A 132 8.86 25.67 4.87
C GLU A 132 9.19 26.65 3.74
N SER A 133 9.01 27.92 4.04
CA SER A 133 9.50 29.04 3.24
C SER A 133 11.03 28.89 3.08
N LYS A 134 11.46 28.32 1.98
CA LYS A 134 12.83 28.42 1.48
C LYS A 134 12.83 29.41 0.33
N GLU A 135 13.19 30.64 0.65
CA GLU A 135 13.71 31.58 -0.33
C GLU A 135 15.00 31.02 -0.95
N GLY A 136 15.03 31.00 -2.27
CA GLY A 136 16.25 30.99 -3.07
C GLY A 136 16.74 29.62 -3.54
N SER A 137 16.19 29.10 -4.63
CA SER A 137 16.99 28.66 -5.79
C SER A 137 16.05 28.21 -6.94
N THR A 138 16.12 28.92 -8.01
CA THR A 138 15.36 28.76 -9.24
C THR A 138 15.81 27.48 -9.96
N ARG A 139 15.05 26.41 -9.83
CA ARG A 139 14.92 25.35 -10.84
C ARG A 139 13.49 24.85 -10.80
N LEU A 140 12.74 25.18 -11.85
CA LEU A 140 11.37 24.74 -12.09
C LEU A 140 11.33 23.20 -12.21
N GLN A 141 11.19 22.51 -11.07
CA GLN A 141 10.71 21.12 -11.02
C GLN A 141 9.23 21.18 -10.66
N VAL A 142 8.38 20.96 -11.64
CA VAL A 142 6.94 20.81 -11.44
C VAL A 142 6.72 19.57 -10.55
N PRO A 143 6.02 19.71 -9.40
CA PRO A 143 5.78 18.60 -8.47
C PRO A 143 5.05 17.46 -9.14
N GLU A 144 5.41 16.23 -8.82
CA GLU A 144 4.83 15.00 -9.38
C GLU A 144 3.30 14.90 -9.16
N SER A 145 2.78 15.56 -8.11
CA SER A 145 1.34 15.68 -7.83
C SER A 145 0.56 16.54 -8.85
N GLN A 146 1.19 17.59 -9.42
CA GLN A 146 0.55 18.38 -10.48
C GLN A 146 0.47 17.59 -11.80
N ARG A 147 1.50 16.79 -12.13
CA ARG A 147 1.49 15.94 -13.32
C ARG A 147 0.44 14.83 -13.26
N GLN A 148 0.12 14.32 -12.07
CA GLN A 148 -0.98 13.37 -11.89
C GLN A 148 -2.35 14.03 -12.10
N ASN A 149 -2.50 15.29 -11.73
CA ASN A 149 -3.72 16.06 -11.95
C ASN A 149 -3.96 16.36 -13.43
N GLU A 150 -2.94 16.74 -14.20
CA GLU A 150 -3.06 17.00 -15.64
C GLU A 150 -3.52 15.78 -16.41
N PHE A 151 -2.90 14.60 -16.19
CA PHE A 151 -3.32 13.37 -16.85
C PHE A 151 -4.76 13.00 -16.51
N THR A 152 -5.16 13.15 -15.24
CA THR A 152 -6.53 12.86 -14.80
C THR A 152 -7.51 13.86 -15.38
N LYS A 153 -7.13 15.13 -15.49
CA LYS A 153 -7.92 16.19 -16.12
C LYS A 153 -8.22 15.85 -17.58
N VAL A 154 -7.20 15.54 -18.37
CA VAL A 154 -7.35 15.14 -19.78
C VAL A 154 -8.28 13.94 -19.92
N LEU A 155 -8.17 12.93 -19.06
CA LEU A 155 -9.09 11.79 -19.06
C LEU A 155 -10.53 12.20 -18.74
N THR A 156 -10.72 13.09 -17.76
CA THR A 156 -12.05 13.58 -17.37
C THR A 156 -12.68 14.38 -18.50
N ASP A 157 -11.92 15.27 -19.13
CA ASP A 157 -12.37 16.09 -20.23
C ASP A 157 -12.75 15.20 -21.45
N THR A 158 -11.92 14.19 -21.76
CA THR A 158 -12.21 13.21 -22.83
C THR A 158 -13.51 12.43 -22.57
N VAL A 159 -13.75 12.02 -21.32
CA VAL A 159 -14.98 11.29 -20.94
C VAL A 159 -16.20 12.22 -21.00
N SER A 160 -16.08 13.46 -20.52
CA SER A 160 -17.15 14.46 -20.57
C SER A 160 -17.56 14.76 -22.01
N GLU A 161 -16.60 15.08 -22.87
CA GLU A 161 -16.85 15.31 -24.31
C GLU A 161 -17.49 14.10 -25.00
N PHE A 162 -17.06 12.88 -24.64
CA PHE A 162 -17.65 11.67 -25.19
C PHE A 162 -19.12 11.52 -24.81
N ILE A 163 -19.45 11.77 -23.53
CA ILE A 163 -20.82 11.70 -23.01
C ILE A 163 -21.71 12.76 -23.70
N GLU A 164 -21.19 13.99 -23.86
CA GLU A 164 -21.92 15.06 -24.54
C GLU A 164 -22.28 14.71 -26.00
N LEU A 165 -21.34 14.06 -26.70
CA LEU A 165 -21.51 13.69 -28.11
C LEU A 165 -22.39 12.45 -28.30
N ASN A 166 -22.32 11.47 -27.40
CA ASN A 166 -22.93 10.16 -27.59
C ASN A 166 -24.07 9.84 -26.63
N SER A 167 -24.29 10.66 -25.58
CA SER A 167 -25.34 10.50 -24.57
C SER A 167 -25.28 9.18 -23.78
N TYR A 168 -24.11 8.51 -23.74
CA TYR A 168 -23.88 7.33 -22.89
C TYR A 168 -22.45 7.31 -22.35
N LEU A 169 -22.22 6.53 -21.25
CA LEU A 169 -20.91 6.40 -20.62
C LEU A 169 -20.00 5.50 -21.46
N PRO A 170 -18.79 5.97 -21.89
CA PRO A 170 -17.87 5.16 -22.67
C PRO A 170 -17.26 4.02 -21.88
N ASN A 171 -16.85 2.96 -22.55
CA ASN A 171 -15.97 1.95 -21.96
C ASN A 171 -14.50 2.36 -22.08
N THR A 172 -13.61 1.63 -21.38
CA THR A 172 -12.16 1.94 -21.34
C THR A 172 -11.52 1.98 -22.74
N GLN A 173 -11.96 1.13 -23.68
CA GLN A 173 -11.39 1.09 -25.03
C GLN A 173 -11.84 2.28 -25.87
N GLU A 174 -13.07 2.73 -25.69
CA GLU A 174 -13.62 3.91 -26.36
C GLU A 174 -12.89 5.18 -25.92
N VAL A 175 -12.60 5.32 -24.62
CA VAL A 175 -11.79 6.44 -24.11
C VAL A 175 -10.38 6.42 -24.73
N ILE A 176 -9.71 5.27 -24.77
CA ILE A 176 -8.39 5.14 -25.39
C ILE A 176 -8.44 5.46 -26.88
N ARG A 177 -9.47 5.00 -27.60
CA ARG A 177 -9.66 5.31 -29.02
C ARG A 177 -9.89 6.80 -29.25
N ARG A 178 -10.69 7.44 -28.39
CA ARG A 178 -10.95 8.89 -28.45
C ARG A 178 -9.68 9.68 -28.25
N LEU A 179 -8.90 9.38 -27.19
CA LEU A 179 -7.60 10.00 -26.93
C LEU A 179 -6.62 9.87 -28.09
N LYS A 180 -6.67 8.74 -28.83
CA LYS A 180 -5.79 8.50 -29.96
C LYS A 180 -6.20 9.27 -31.20
N ASN A 181 -7.51 9.37 -31.48
CA ASN A 181 -8.03 9.92 -32.75
C ASN A 181 -8.41 11.40 -32.67
N SER A 182 -8.79 11.83 -31.45
CA SER A 182 -9.28 13.20 -31.22
C SER A 182 -9.01 13.55 -29.73
N PRO A 183 -7.75 13.89 -29.38
CA PRO A 183 -7.44 14.36 -28.04
C PRO A 183 -8.20 15.67 -27.75
N PRO A 184 -8.44 16.02 -26.48
CA PRO A 184 -9.02 17.30 -26.09
C PRO A 184 -8.24 18.49 -26.66
N ASP A 185 -8.93 19.58 -26.94
CA ASP A 185 -8.34 20.77 -27.54
C ASP A 185 -7.17 21.32 -26.71
N GLY A 186 -6.03 21.52 -27.36
CA GLY A 186 -4.80 22.05 -26.75
C GLY A 186 -3.92 20.99 -26.07
N GLU A 187 -4.29 19.71 -26.08
CA GLU A 187 -3.51 18.66 -25.45
C GLU A 187 -2.80 17.79 -26.52
N ILE A 188 -1.50 17.55 -26.30
CA ILE A 188 -0.68 16.67 -27.15
C ILE A 188 -0.64 15.30 -26.49
N VAL A 189 -1.25 14.29 -27.13
CA VAL A 189 -1.30 12.91 -26.63
C VAL A 189 -0.51 12.00 -27.57
N GLU A 190 0.61 11.48 -27.11
CA GLU A 190 1.47 10.56 -27.86
C GLU A 190 1.32 9.13 -27.32
N PHE A 191 1.06 8.18 -28.25
CA PHE A 191 1.00 6.76 -27.93
C PHE A 191 2.35 6.11 -28.23
N THR A 192 2.95 5.50 -27.23
CA THR A 192 4.21 4.75 -27.35
C THR A 192 3.95 3.25 -27.29
N SER A 193 4.98 2.44 -27.49
CA SER A 193 4.90 0.98 -27.37
C SER A 193 4.58 0.51 -25.93
N LYS A 194 4.81 1.35 -24.92
CA LYS A 194 4.66 1.02 -23.48
C LYS A 194 3.48 1.73 -22.80
N GLY A 195 3.03 2.86 -23.36
CA GLY A 195 2.03 3.67 -22.68
C GLY A 195 1.57 4.91 -23.46
N ILE A 196 1.17 5.93 -22.70
CA ILE A 196 0.72 7.22 -23.22
C ILE A 196 1.52 8.34 -22.56
N GLN A 197 1.93 9.31 -23.36
CA GLN A 197 2.56 10.56 -22.94
C GLN A 197 1.64 11.72 -23.28
N ILE A 198 1.46 12.67 -22.36
CA ILE A 198 0.65 13.88 -22.54
C ILE A 198 1.54 15.09 -22.30
N ASN A 199 1.51 16.07 -23.23
CA ASN A 199 2.22 17.35 -23.14
C ASN A 199 3.70 17.21 -22.77
N ASN A 200 4.44 16.29 -23.40
CA ASN A 200 5.83 15.97 -23.06
C ASN A 200 6.05 15.59 -21.59
N SER A 201 5.00 15.17 -20.88
CA SER A 201 5.10 14.64 -19.54
C SER A 201 5.76 13.27 -19.51
N LYS A 202 6.03 12.74 -18.30
CA LYS A 202 6.52 11.36 -18.16
C LYS A 202 5.50 10.35 -18.67
N GLU A 203 5.96 9.41 -19.49
CA GLU A 203 5.14 8.32 -20.02
C GLU A 203 4.39 7.57 -18.92
N VAL A 204 3.09 7.37 -19.11
CA VAL A 204 2.24 6.57 -18.23
C VAL A 204 2.01 5.20 -18.87
N VAL A 205 2.49 4.15 -18.22
CA VAL A 205 2.36 2.77 -18.71
C VAL A 205 0.88 2.39 -18.91
N MET A 206 0.56 1.68 -19.98
CA MET A 206 -0.81 1.35 -20.42
C MET A 206 -1.67 0.71 -19.30
N GLY A 207 -1.09 -0.12 -18.43
CA GLY A 207 -1.81 -0.68 -17.27
C GLY A 207 -2.32 0.38 -16.30
N ASN A 208 -1.51 1.41 -16.03
CA ASN A 208 -1.89 2.54 -15.18
C ASN A 208 -2.91 3.46 -15.87
N VAL A 209 -2.81 3.63 -17.19
CA VAL A 209 -3.81 4.36 -17.98
C VAL A 209 -5.18 3.73 -17.83
N ARG A 210 -5.31 2.42 -18.06
CA ARG A 210 -6.58 1.69 -17.91
C ARG A 210 -7.17 1.81 -16.50
N ARG A 211 -6.33 1.71 -15.46
CA ARG A 211 -6.77 1.88 -14.05
C ARG A 211 -7.32 3.27 -13.80
N ARG A 212 -6.65 4.31 -14.30
CA ARG A 212 -7.11 5.70 -14.16
C ARG A 212 -8.40 5.96 -14.92
N ILE A 213 -8.54 5.46 -16.14
CA ILE A 213 -9.79 5.53 -16.90
C ILE A 213 -10.93 4.89 -16.10
N SER A 214 -10.72 3.66 -15.57
CA SER A 214 -11.74 2.99 -14.75
C SER A 214 -12.12 3.79 -13.51
N SER A 215 -11.17 4.48 -12.88
CA SER A 215 -11.44 5.36 -11.74
C SER A 215 -12.28 6.57 -12.13
N VAL A 216 -11.98 7.20 -13.28
CA VAL A 216 -12.77 8.33 -13.81
C VAL A 216 -14.19 7.87 -14.15
N LEU A 217 -14.36 6.76 -14.88
CA LEU A 217 -15.67 6.23 -15.24
C LEU A 217 -16.55 5.94 -14.03
N LYS A 218 -16.00 5.31 -12.98
CA LYS A 218 -16.70 5.08 -11.71
C LYS A 218 -17.20 6.36 -11.02
N SER A 219 -16.55 7.50 -11.26
CA SER A 219 -17.00 8.78 -10.70
C SER A 219 -18.27 9.31 -11.40
N TYR A 220 -18.50 8.91 -12.64
CA TYR A 220 -19.72 9.26 -13.40
C TYR A 220 -20.89 8.30 -13.12
N GLU A 221 -20.63 7.03 -12.78
CA GLU A 221 -21.67 6.06 -12.40
C GLU A 221 -22.37 6.40 -11.07
N LYS A 222 -21.69 7.21 -10.23
CA LYS A 222 -22.21 7.61 -8.90
C LYS A 222 -23.01 8.91 -8.88
N LYS A 223 -23.10 9.58 -10.02
CA LYS A 223 -23.91 10.80 -10.21
C LYS A 223 -25.24 10.47 -10.86
#